data_0415459eab61c22095de9201c9283441
#
_entry.id   0415459eab61c22095de9201c9283441
#
_cell.length_a   1.000
_cell.length_b   1.000
_cell.length_c   1.000
_cell.angle_alpha   90.00
_cell.angle_beta   90.00
_cell.angle_gamma   90.00
#
_symmetry.space_group_name_H-M   'P 1'
#
loop_
_entity.id
_entity.type
_entity.pdbx_description
1 polymer ?
#
loop_
_entity_poly.entity_id
_entity_poly.type
_entity_poly.pdbx_seq_one_letter_code
_entity_poly.pdbx_strand_id
1 'polypeptide(L)'
;MGVRRTGGNLRRRSRSSGIAIFVVLAAIVLVAGCGGPQFTYVKNADDRTYLKVPNTWRQIDPAQFTAVLGSPPANSSAEGTWIVGYDAATTPALDHMFDADLGSPVILVSVDAIPEKSRGQVSLDVVRDYRFPVSATARQQFTMTGASGGLSDFQLIQDEVLTPGHGIRGVHSVYAYRVDGGPPQIFDQLGYVNDDASKLYLAIARCSAQCFQQRQQEIEDVVNSFTVREDTP
;
A
#
# COMPACT_ATOMS: atom_id res chain seq x y z
N MET A 1 21.53 -57.26 -78.59
CA MET A 1 22.41 -56.32 -77.91
C MET A 1 21.55 -55.06 -77.59
N GLY A 2 21.04 -54.96 -76.40
CA GLY A 2 20.03 -53.97 -76.00
C GLY A 2 20.63 -52.94 -75.03
N VAL A 3 20.43 -51.71 -75.33
CA VAL A 3 20.76 -50.61 -74.46
C VAL A 3 19.49 -50.11 -73.84
N ARG A 4 19.35 -50.21 -72.51
CA ARG A 4 18.26 -49.62 -71.74
C ARG A 4 18.71 -48.29 -71.19
N ARG A 5 17.89 -47.21 -71.50
CA ARG A 5 17.95 -45.87 -70.90
C ARG A 5 17.18 -45.87 -69.60
N THR A 6 17.81 -45.43 -68.51
CA THR A 6 17.17 -45.20 -67.24
C THR A 6 16.89 -43.70 -67.11
N GLY A 7 15.61 -43.36 -66.96
CA GLY A 7 15.15 -42.00 -66.74
C GLY A 7 15.27 -41.56 -65.26
N GLY A 8 15.90 -40.42 -65.05
CA GLY A 8 16.03 -39.81 -63.73
C GLY A 8 14.81 -39.03 -63.33
N ASN A 9 14.21 -39.37 -62.18
CA ASN A 9 13.12 -38.63 -61.57
C ASN A 9 13.67 -37.47 -60.72
N LEU A 10 13.43 -36.24 -61.14
CA LEU A 10 13.68 -35.04 -60.36
C LEU A 10 12.62 -34.90 -59.27
N ARG A 11 13.02 -35.11 -58.00
CA ARG A 11 12.20 -34.80 -56.83
C ARG A 11 12.09 -33.27 -56.64
N ARG A 12 10.91 -32.75 -56.88
CA ARG A 12 10.49 -31.38 -56.54
C ARG A 12 10.38 -31.27 -54.99
N ARG A 13 11.35 -30.64 -54.36
CA ARG A 13 11.29 -30.32 -52.92
C ARG A 13 10.26 -29.20 -52.70
N SER A 14 9.22 -29.51 -51.91
CA SER A 14 8.22 -28.58 -51.42
C SER A 14 8.84 -27.57 -50.46
N ARG A 15 8.82 -26.28 -50.83
CA ARG A 15 9.30 -25.14 -50.04
C ARG A 15 8.18 -24.47 -49.17
N SER A 16 7.08 -25.17 -48.88
CA SER A 16 5.90 -24.55 -48.24
C SER A 16 5.83 -24.72 -46.70
N SER A 17 6.72 -25.51 -46.05
CA SER A 17 6.62 -25.73 -44.59
C SER A 17 7.24 -24.63 -43.73
N GLY A 18 8.14 -23.79 -44.27
CA GLY A 18 8.82 -22.74 -43.46
C GLY A 18 7.97 -21.53 -43.21
N ILE A 19 7.05 -21.16 -44.09
CA ILE A 19 6.24 -19.96 -44.01
C ILE A 19 5.12 -20.12 -42.97
N ALA A 20 4.53 -21.30 -42.87
CA ALA A 20 3.45 -21.56 -41.91
C ALA A 20 3.90 -21.50 -40.44
N ILE A 21 5.15 -21.92 -40.14
CA ILE A 21 5.70 -21.89 -38.78
C ILE A 21 6.00 -20.45 -38.34
N PHE A 22 6.49 -19.60 -39.24
CA PHE A 22 6.75 -18.18 -38.93
C PHE A 22 5.46 -17.37 -38.65
N VAL A 23 4.36 -17.66 -39.35
CA VAL A 23 3.07 -16.99 -39.12
C VAL A 23 2.45 -17.37 -37.78
N VAL A 24 2.59 -18.62 -37.33
CA VAL A 24 2.10 -19.07 -36.02
C VAL A 24 2.91 -18.48 -34.86
N LEU A 25 4.26 -18.37 -34.99
CA LEU A 25 5.09 -17.71 -33.96
C LEU A 25 4.80 -16.20 -33.87
N ALA A 26 4.56 -15.52 -34.99
CA ALA A 26 4.23 -14.10 -34.97
C ALA A 26 2.84 -13.81 -34.34
N ALA A 27 1.87 -14.72 -34.48
CA ALA A 27 0.55 -14.60 -33.86
C ALA A 27 0.59 -14.76 -32.34
N ILE A 28 1.50 -15.55 -31.76
CA ILE A 28 1.64 -15.76 -30.32
C ILE A 28 2.21 -14.51 -29.62
N VAL A 29 3.08 -13.74 -30.30
CA VAL A 29 3.68 -12.52 -29.73
C VAL A 29 2.67 -11.35 -29.65
N LEU A 30 1.60 -11.34 -30.44
CA LEU A 30 0.61 -10.25 -30.46
C LEU A 30 -0.46 -10.37 -29.37
N VAL A 31 -0.58 -11.48 -28.65
CA VAL A 31 -1.57 -11.68 -27.59
C VAL A 31 -1.05 -11.24 -26.20
N ALA A 32 0.26 -10.98 -26.04
CA ALA A 32 0.89 -10.64 -24.75
C ALA A 32 0.80 -9.15 -24.36
N GLY A 33 0.05 -8.31 -25.10
CA GLY A 33 0.14 -6.85 -24.99
C GLY A 33 -1.03 -6.08 -24.40
N CYS A 34 -2.07 -6.71 -23.87
CA CYS A 34 -3.24 -5.99 -23.31
C CYS A 34 -3.51 -6.34 -21.84
N GLY A 35 -2.47 -6.27 -20.98
CA GLY A 35 -2.70 -6.12 -19.56
C GLY A 35 -3.08 -4.67 -19.28
N GLY A 36 -4.29 -4.39 -18.76
CA GLY A 36 -4.64 -3.07 -18.24
C GLY A 36 -3.63 -2.60 -17.19
N PRO A 37 -3.62 -1.32 -16.80
CA PRO A 37 -2.69 -0.82 -15.80
C PRO A 37 -2.81 -1.67 -14.52
N GLN A 38 -1.68 -2.13 -13.99
CA GLN A 38 -1.67 -3.01 -12.81
C GLN A 38 -1.89 -2.24 -11.51
N PHE A 39 -1.74 -0.91 -11.54
CA PHE A 39 -1.75 -0.05 -10.37
C PHE A 39 -2.61 1.20 -10.58
N THR A 40 -3.22 1.65 -9.49
CA THR A 40 -3.81 2.98 -9.34
C THR A 40 -2.79 3.89 -8.64
N TYR A 41 -2.56 5.08 -9.20
CA TYR A 41 -1.68 6.09 -8.61
C TYR A 41 -2.53 7.14 -7.90
N VAL A 42 -2.39 7.18 -6.58
CA VAL A 42 -3.08 8.12 -5.71
C VAL A 42 -2.20 9.33 -5.50
N LYS A 43 -2.75 10.52 -5.64
CA LYS A 43 -2.01 11.79 -5.50
C LYS A 43 -2.80 12.75 -4.63
N ASN A 44 -2.12 13.40 -3.71
CA ASN A 44 -2.55 14.65 -3.14
C ASN A 44 -1.59 15.74 -3.61
N ALA A 45 -2.04 16.59 -4.51
CA ALA A 45 -1.18 17.61 -5.13
C ALA A 45 -0.82 18.72 -4.13
N ASP A 46 -1.74 19.07 -3.23
CA ASP A 46 -1.57 20.16 -2.25
C ASP A 46 -0.52 19.82 -1.19
N ASP A 47 -0.44 18.54 -0.81
CA ASP A 47 0.52 18.02 0.16
C ASP A 47 1.63 17.19 -0.49
N ARG A 48 1.66 17.13 -1.83
CA ARG A 48 2.68 16.42 -2.64
C ARG A 48 2.95 15.00 -2.18
N THR A 49 1.90 14.31 -1.81
CA THR A 49 1.96 12.90 -1.44
C THR A 49 1.56 12.00 -2.60
N TYR A 50 2.19 10.85 -2.67
CA TYR A 50 1.97 9.85 -3.73
C TYR A 50 1.92 8.47 -3.11
N LEU A 51 0.99 7.65 -3.60
CA LEU A 51 0.86 6.24 -3.25
C LEU A 51 0.53 5.44 -4.51
N LYS A 52 1.02 4.22 -4.58
CA LYS A 52 0.71 3.25 -5.64
C LYS A 52 0.01 2.05 -5.02
N VAL A 53 -1.23 1.77 -5.45
CA VAL A 53 -1.99 0.61 -4.99
C VAL A 53 -2.33 -0.33 -6.15
N PRO A 54 -2.38 -1.66 -5.95
CA PRO A 54 -2.85 -2.58 -6.98
C PRO A 54 -4.28 -2.25 -7.42
N ASN A 55 -4.60 -2.41 -8.69
CA ASN A 55 -5.97 -2.18 -9.21
C ASN A 55 -7.01 -3.14 -8.62
N THR A 56 -6.57 -4.20 -7.98
CA THR A 56 -7.44 -5.14 -7.24
C THR A 56 -7.92 -4.57 -5.91
N TRP A 57 -7.24 -3.56 -5.37
CA TRP A 57 -7.68 -2.83 -4.18
C TRP A 57 -8.63 -1.71 -4.61
N ARG A 58 -9.74 -1.60 -3.92
CA ARG A 58 -10.78 -0.64 -4.22
C ARG A 58 -10.77 0.50 -3.23
N GLN A 59 -11.03 1.71 -3.71
CA GLN A 59 -11.12 2.87 -2.83
C GLN A 59 -12.34 2.72 -1.90
N ILE A 60 -12.12 2.99 -0.62
CA ILE A 60 -13.18 3.11 0.38
C ILE A 60 -13.93 4.41 0.10
N ASP A 61 -15.26 4.37 0.20
CA ASP A 61 -16.09 5.57 0.00
C ASP A 61 -15.67 6.69 0.96
N PRO A 62 -15.26 7.85 0.45
CA PRO A 62 -14.87 8.99 1.28
C PRO A 62 -15.92 9.42 2.33
N ALA A 63 -17.20 9.21 2.06
CA ALA A 63 -18.26 9.52 3.02
C ALA A 63 -18.15 8.73 4.33
N GLN A 64 -17.58 7.52 4.30
CA GLN A 64 -17.38 6.71 5.50
C GLN A 64 -16.37 7.34 6.46
N PHE A 65 -15.34 8.03 5.96
CA PHE A 65 -14.37 8.72 6.81
C PHE A 65 -15.00 9.87 7.59
N THR A 66 -15.90 10.60 6.94
CA THR A 66 -16.65 11.69 7.61
C THR A 66 -17.53 11.16 8.73
N ALA A 67 -18.21 10.04 8.50
CA ALA A 67 -19.10 9.43 9.48
C ALA A 67 -18.37 8.89 10.71
N VAL A 68 -17.18 8.27 10.53
CA VAL A 68 -16.45 7.58 11.60
C VAL A 68 -15.42 8.46 12.27
N LEU A 69 -14.67 9.25 11.49
CA LEU A 69 -13.54 10.03 11.99
C LEU A 69 -13.85 11.51 12.17
N GLY A 70 -15.04 11.96 11.77
CA GLY A 70 -15.42 13.37 11.76
C GLY A 70 -14.55 14.22 10.80
N SER A 71 -13.80 13.58 9.92
CA SER A 71 -12.89 14.23 8.98
C SER A 71 -13.60 14.55 7.68
N PRO A 72 -13.33 15.69 7.04
CA PRO A 72 -13.89 16.00 5.74
C PRO A 72 -13.41 15.01 4.67
N PRO A 73 -14.21 14.73 3.62
CA PRO A 73 -13.84 13.83 2.55
C PRO A 73 -12.56 14.30 1.82
N ALA A 74 -11.83 13.35 1.25
CA ALA A 74 -10.50 13.50 0.63
C ALA A 74 -10.33 14.63 -0.42
N ASN A 75 -11.41 15.25 -0.86
CA ASN A 75 -11.40 16.36 -1.82
C ASN A 75 -11.79 17.70 -1.20
N SER A 76 -11.96 17.78 0.11
CA SER A 76 -12.31 19.03 0.79
C SER A 76 -11.09 19.58 1.51
N SER A 77 -10.64 20.75 1.09
CA SER A 77 -9.62 21.57 1.75
C SER A 77 -10.07 22.20 3.07
N ALA A 78 -11.10 21.63 3.72
CA ALA A 78 -11.57 22.11 5.01
C ALA A 78 -10.60 21.67 6.11
N GLU A 79 -9.88 22.64 6.64
CA GLU A 79 -9.06 22.57 7.86
C GLU A 79 -7.88 21.58 7.88
N GLY A 80 -7.20 21.35 6.75
CA GLY A 80 -5.83 20.80 6.78
C GLY A 80 -5.70 19.30 7.00
N THR A 81 -6.76 18.50 6.82
CA THR A 81 -6.68 17.03 6.83
C THR A 81 -7.11 16.45 5.49
N TRP A 82 -6.24 15.62 4.93
CA TRP A 82 -6.58 14.78 3.78
C TRP A 82 -6.51 13.30 4.19
N ILE A 83 -7.50 12.50 3.74
CA ILE A 83 -7.56 11.08 4.07
C ILE A 83 -8.11 10.27 2.90
N VAL A 84 -7.52 9.10 2.65
CA VAL A 84 -7.98 8.13 1.65
C VAL A 84 -7.70 6.71 2.16
N GLY A 85 -8.54 5.76 1.78
CA GLY A 85 -8.34 4.34 2.09
C GLY A 85 -8.57 3.46 0.87
N TYR A 86 -7.88 2.34 0.85
CA TYR A 86 -8.05 1.27 -0.13
C TYR A 86 -8.13 -0.06 0.56
N ASP A 87 -8.98 -0.93 0.04
CA ASP A 87 -9.30 -2.22 0.60
C ASP A 87 -9.22 -3.30 -0.49
N ALA A 88 -8.55 -4.39 -0.19
CA ALA A 88 -8.43 -5.53 -1.09
C ALA A 88 -9.63 -6.50 -1.03
N ALA A 89 -10.58 -6.25 -0.14
CA ALA A 89 -11.83 -7.00 -0.09
C ALA A 89 -12.72 -6.69 -1.30
N THR A 90 -13.64 -7.62 -1.62
CA THR A 90 -14.62 -7.45 -2.70
C THR A 90 -15.56 -6.27 -2.45
N THR A 91 -15.90 -6.02 -1.18
CA THR A 91 -16.72 -4.88 -0.75
C THR A 91 -15.85 -4.02 0.16
N PRO A 92 -15.32 -2.89 -0.34
CA PRO A 92 -14.45 -2.03 0.45
C PRO A 92 -15.24 -1.32 1.55
N ALA A 93 -14.69 -1.32 2.77
CA ALA A 93 -15.32 -0.67 3.92
C ALA A 93 -14.27 -0.12 4.89
N LEU A 94 -14.56 1.05 5.49
CA LEU A 94 -13.68 1.62 6.52
C LEU A 94 -13.68 0.77 7.79
N ASP A 95 -14.79 0.12 8.10
CA ASP A 95 -14.93 -0.74 9.28
C ASP A 95 -13.91 -1.88 9.30
N HIS A 96 -13.43 -2.33 8.12
CA HIS A 96 -12.36 -3.33 8.03
C HIS A 96 -11.04 -2.86 8.71
N MET A 97 -10.81 -1.55 8.84
CA MET A 97 -9.67 -1.04 9.64
C MET A 97 -9.79 -1.37 11.13
N PHE A 98 -10.98 -1.76 11.60
CA PHE A 98 -11.25 -2.01 13.02
C PHE A 98 -11.67 -3.46 13.29
N ASP A 99 -11.85 -4.29 12.27
CA ASP A 99 -12.26 -5.68 12.41
C ASP A 99 -11.29 -6.49 13.28
N ALA A 100 -11.84 -7.36 14.13
CA ALA A 100 -11.03 -8.25 14.96
C ALA A 100 -10.29 -9.33 14.15
N ASP A 101 -10.82 -9.73 13.00
CA ASP A 101 -10.21 -10.72 12.10
C ASP A 101 -10.32 -10.27 10.64
N LEU A 102 -9.33 -9.53 10.19
CA LEU A 102 -9.28 -8.99 8.84
C LEU A 102 -8.56 -9.94 7.88
N GLY A 103 -9.31 -10.59 6.99
CA GLY A 103 -8.80 -11.57 6.03
C GLY A 103 -8.19 -10.98 4.74
N SER A 104 -8.33 -9.68 4.50
CA SER A 104 -7.79 -8.97 3.32
C SER A 104 -7.07 -7.70 3.75
N PRO A 105 -5.99 -7.28 3.08
CA PRO A 105 -5.31 -6.04 3.45
C PRO A 105 -6.20 -4.82 3.21
N VAL A 106 -6.11 -3.87 4.14
CA VAL A 106 -6.66 -2.53 4.01
C VAL A 106 -5.55 -1.53 4.30
N ILE A 107 -5.52 -0.39 3.60
CA ILE A 107 -4.61 0.71 3.86
C ILE A 107 -5.38 2.01 4.05
N LEU A 108 -4.94 2.79 5.03
CA LEU A 108 -5.35 4.16 5.27
C LEU A 108 -4.15 5.08 5.04
N VAL A 109 -4.37 6.17 4.33
CA VAL A 109 -3.36 7.23 4.16
C VAL A 109 -3.96 8.55 4.57
N SER A 110 -3.23 9.32 5.39
CA SER A 110 -3.67 10.65 5.80
C SER A 110 -2.53 11.67 5.76
N VAL A 111 -2.90 12.93 5.57
CA VAL A 111 -2.07 14.10 5.84
C VAL A 111 -2.83 14.94 6.83
N ASP A 112 -2.25 15.16 7.99
CA ASP A 112 -2.89 15.86 9.10
C ASP A 112 -2.10 17.14 9.44
N ALA A 113 -2.76 18.29 9.48
CA ALA A 113 -2.16 19.54 9.93
C ALA A 113 -1.87 19.49 11.43
N ILE A 114 -0.67 19.91 11.82
CA ILE A 114 -0.27 19.99 13.23
C ILE A 114 -0.46 21.43 13.71
N PRO A 115 -1.31 21.65 14.72
CA PRO A 115 -1.50 22.98 15.29
C PRO A 115 -0.17 23.60 15.75
N GLU A 116 0.05 24.89 15.49
CA GLU A 116 1.29 25.61 15.79
C GLU A 116 1.78 25.39 17.23
N LYS A 117 0.87 25.45 18.20
CA LYS A 117 1.17 25.22 19.62
C LYS A 117 1.72 23.83 19.95
N SER A 118 1.54 22.85 19.06
CA SER A 118 1.95 21.45 19.24
C SER A 118 3.21 21.09 18.47
N ARG A 119 3.65 21.94 17.52
CA ARG A 119 4.77 21.62 16.61
C ARG A 119 6.09 21.34 17.33
N GLY A 120 6.38 22.12 18.38
CA GLY A 120 7.59 21.93 19.19
C GLY A 120 7.64 20.64 20.01
N GLN A 121 6.54 19.88 20.05
CA GLN A 121 6.43 18.62 20.80
C GLN A 121 6.44 17.38 19.89
N VAL A 122 6.54 17.56 18.57
CA VAL A 122 6.48 16.45 17.61
C VAL A 122 7.82 15.74 17.57
N SER A 123 7.89 14.61 18.27
CA SER A 123 8.99 13.65 18.21
C SER A 123 8.67 12.52 17.25
N LEU A 124 9.64 11.64 16.96
CA LEU A 124 9.39 10.42 16.18
C LEU A 124 8.47 9.44 16.92
N ASP A 125 8.42 9.49 18.25
CA ASP A 125 7.45 8.71 19.03
C ASP A 125 6.03 9.21 18.79
N VAL A 126 5.80 10.52 18.69
CA VAL A 126 4.49 11.06 18.29
C VAL A 126 4.07 10.54 16.93
N VAL A 127 5.00 10.39 15.99
CA VAL A 127 4.71 9.83 14.66
C VAL A 127 4.38 8.33 14.75
N ARG A 128 5.13 7.55 15.57
CA ARG A 128 4.85 6.14 15.84
C ARG A 128 3.47 5.93 16.45
N ASP A 129 3.14 6.75 17.43
CA ASP A 129 1.96 6.61 18.29
C ASP A 129 0.70 7.27 17.72
N TYR A 130 0.78 7.83 16.50
CA TYR A 130 -0.27 8.71 15.98
C TYR A 130 -1.65 8.05 15.89
N ARG A 131 -1.72 6.78 15.51
CA ARG A 131 -2.99 6.05 15.42
C ARG A 131 -3.10 4.93 16.48
N PHE A 132 -2.00 4.29 16.82
CA PHE A 132 -1.94 3.19 17.76
C PHE A 132 -0.75 3.37 18.70
N PRO A 133 -0.83 2.94 19.97
CA PRO A 133 0.28 3.06 20.92
C PRO A 133 1.40 2.07 20.57
N VAL A 134 2.45 2.55 19.90
CA VAL A 134 3.61 1.74 19.47
C VAL A 134 4.80 1.88 20.44
N SER A 135 5.10 3.09 20.92
CA SER A 135 6.17 3.32 21.88
C SER A 135 5.83 2.69 23.25
N ALA A 136 6.86 2.34 24.02
CA ALA A 136 6.67 1.78 25.37
C ALA A 136 5.88 2.75 26.27
N THR A 137 6.17 4.04 26.16
CA THR A 137 5.50 5.09 26.96
C THR A 137 4.02 5.18 26.60
N ALA A 138 3.69 5.22 25.32
CA ALA A 138 2.29 5.29 24.89
C ALA A 138 1.51 4.05 25.30
N ARG A 139 2.09 2.85 25.17
CA ARG A 139 1.44 1.60 25.64
C ARG A 139 1.18 1.59 27.13
N GLN A 140 2.15 2.07 27.92
CA GLN A 140 1.98 2.17 29.37
C GLN A 140 0.84 3.14 29.72
N GLN A 141 0.81 4.31 29.12
CA GLN A 141 -0.26 5.29 29.31
C GLN A 141 -1.62 4.73 28.91
N PHE A 142 -1.68 4.07 27.77
CA PHE A 142 -2.90 3.44 27.25
C PHE A 142 -3.46 2.39 28.23
N THR A 143 -2.60 1.57 28.81
CA THR A 143 -2.99 0.57 29.83
C THR A 143 -3.47 1.25 31.12
N MET A 144 -2.78 2.30 31.57
CA MET A 144 -3.11 3.01 32.82
C MET A 144 -4.44 3.76 32.76
N THR A 145 -4.83 4.24 31.60
CA THR A 145 -6.11 4.96 31.40
C THR A 145 -7.32 4.03 31.35
N GLY A 146 -7.11 2.71 31.38
CA GLY A 146 -8.19 1.73 31.23
C GLY A 146 -8.81 1.73 29.81
N ALA A 147 -8.29 2.57 28.93
CA ALA A 147 -8.69 2.64 27.53
C ALA A 147 -8.02 1.48 26.77
N SER A 148 -8.34 0.23 27.15
CA SER A 148 -7.77 -0.93 26.43
C SER A 148 -8.16 -0.92 24.94
N GLY A 149 -9.20 -0.18 24.55
CA GLY A 149 -9.63 0.00 23.16
C GLY A 149 -9.67 -1.31 22.36
N GLY A 150 -9.81 -2.44 23.08
CA GLY A 150 -9.75 -3.76 22.46
C GLY A 150 -8.36 -4.22 22.01
N LEU A 151 -7.28 -3.44 22.28
CA LEU A 151 -5.91 -3.83 21.88
C LEU A 151 -5.20 -4.61 22.98
N SER A 152 -4.57 -5.75 22.62
CA SER A 152 -3.74 -6.57 23.52
C SER A 152 -2.57 -7.21 22.77
N ASP A 153 -1.66 -7.85 23.49
CA ASP A 153 -0.57 -8.68 22.97
C ASP A 153 0.32 -7.99 21.92
N PHE A 154 0.77 -6.76 22.25
CA PHE A 154 1.68 -6.01 21.39
C PHE A 154 2.98 -6.77 21.12
N GLN A 155 3.40 -6.79 19.87
CA GLN A 155 4.71 -7.26 19.44
C GLN A 155 5.28 -6.30 18.40
N LEU A 156 6.45 -5.73 18.67
CA LEU A 156 7.22 -4.98 17.67
C LEU A 156 7.97 -5.99 16.79
N ILE A 157 7.81 -5.85 15.46
CA ILE A 157 8.45 -6.71 14.46
C ILE A 157 9.61 -5.97 13.81
N GLN A 158 9.37 -4.71 13.40
CA GLN A 158 10.38 -3.83 12.80
C GLN A 158 10.16 -2.41 13.27
N ASP A 159 11.25 -1.64 13.46
CA ASP A 159 11.20 -0.20 13.68
C ASP A 159 12.46 0.44 13.10
N GLU A 160 12.28 1.35 12.17
CA GLU A 160 13.34 2.02 11.45
C GLU A 160 13.10 3.52 11.40
N VAL A 161 14.15 4.30 11.70
CA VAL A 161 14.11 5.76 11.53
C VAL A 161 14.49 6.11 10.10
N LEU A 162 13.67 6.92 9.46
CA LEU A 162 13.82 7.32 8.06
C LEU A 162 14.23 8.78 7.94
N THR A 163 15.20 9.03 7.07
CA THR A 163 15.67 10.38 6.73
C THR A 163 15.74 10.54 5.21
N PRO A 164 14.57 10.62 4.52
CA PRO A 164 14.55 10.67 3.05
C PRO A 164 15.12 11.96 2.46
N GLY A 165 15.45 12.93 3.28
CA GLY A 165 15.96 14.24 2.85
C GLY A 165 14.83 15.26 2.65
N HIS A 166 15.18 16.43 2.09
CA HIS A 166 14.23 17.51 1.78
C HIS A 166 13.35 17.96 2.97
N GLY A 167 13.93 18.04 4.18
CA GLY A 167 13.21 18.46 5.36
C GLY A 167 12.19 17.42 5.90
N ILE A 168 12.21 16.19 5.40
CA ILE A 168 11.33 15.12 5.87
C ILE A 168 12.11 14.18 6.78
N ARG A 169 11.51 13.81 7.91
CA ARG A 169 11.96 12.76 8.82
C ARG A 169 10.79 11.85 9.16
N GLY A 170 11.04 10.58 9.46
CA GLY A 170 9.96 9.66 9.72
C GLY A 170 10.38 8.36 10.37
N VAL A 171 9.43 7.45 10.43
CA VAL A 171 9.60 6.10 10.96
C VAL A 171 8.82 5.11 10.11
N HIS A 172 9.38 3.92 9.97
CA HIS A 172 8.69 2.75 9.46
C HIS A 172 8.60 1.73 10.60
N SER A 173 7.39 1.39 11.02
CA SER A 173 7.16 0.46 12.12
C SER A 173 6.22 -0.64 11.68
N VAL A 174 6.65 -1.89 11.82
CA VAL A 174 5.79 -3.08 11.64
C VAL A 174 5.58 -3.70 13.01
N TYR A 175 4.31 -3.88 13.37
CA TYR A 175 3.96 -4.39 14.69
C TYR A 175 2.68 -5.22 14.66
N ALA A 176 2.45 -6.00 15.69
CA ALA A 176 1.25 -6.80 15.88
C ALA A 176 0.46 -6.34 17.11
N TYR A 177 -0.85 -6.44 17.01
CA TYR A 177 -1.82 -6.39 18.10
C TYR A 177 -2.89 -7.46 17.92
N ARG A 178 -3.50 -7.91 19.01
CA ARG A 178 -4.85 -8.50 18.95
C ARG A 178 -5.86 -7.38 19.11
N VAL A 179 -6.90 -7.42 18.28
CA VAL A 179 -8.02 -6.48 18.31
C VAL A 179 -9.23 -7.23 18.83
N ASP A 180 -9.87 -6.74 19.90
CA ASP A 180 -11.07 -7.32 20.54
C ASP A 180 -10.96 -8.83 20.82
N GLY A 181 -9.74 -9.28 21.20
CA GLY A 181 -9.49 -10.70 21.48
C GLY A 181 -9.40 -11.60 20.25
N GLY A 182 -9.48 -11.05 19.05
CA GLY A 182 -9.33 -11.78 17.79
C GLY A 182 -7.91 -12.30 17.54
N PRO A 183 -7.63 -12.88 16.35
CA PRO A 183 -6.30 -13.31 15.97
C PRO A 183 -5.33 -12.12 15.86
N PRO A 184 -3.99 -12.35 15.93
CA PRO A 184 -3.02 -11.28 15.75
C PRO A 184 -3.21 -10.58 14.40
N GLN A 185 -3.22 -9.25 14.46
CA GLN A 185 -3.27 -8.37 13.30
C GLN A 185 -1.91 -7.72 13.13
N ILE A 186 -1.39 -7.68 11.90
CA ILE A 186 -0.15 -6.99 11.56
C ILE A 186 -0.51 -5.61 11.03
N PHE A 187 0.20 -4.62 11.54
CA PHE A 187 0.16 -3.22 11.12
C PHE A 187 1.51 -2.88 10.51
N ASP A 188 1.51 -2.40 9.29
CA ASP A 188 2.68 -1.89 8.58
C ASP A 188 2.47 -0.38 8.39
N GLN A 189 3.21 0.41 9.16
CA GLN A 189 3.01 1.84 9.32
C GLN A 189 4.24 2.62 8.89
N LEU A 190 4.05 3.53 7.95
CA LEU A 190 5.02 4.49 7.50
C LEU A 190 4.53 5.90 7.83
N GLY A 191 5.25 6.61 8.69
CA GLY A 191 4.90 7.95 9.14
C GLY A 191 6.02 8.95 8.87
N TYR A 192 5.64 10.16 8.44
CA TYR A 192 6.57 11.26 8.23
C TYR A 192 6.07 12.55 8.89
N VAL A 193 7.01 13.43 9.16
CA VAL A 193 6.75 14.82 9.56
C VAL A 193 7.71 15.72 8.79
N ASN A 194 7.23 16.89 8.34
CA ASN A 194 8.06 17.87 7.67
C ASN A 194 8.91 18.68 8.67
N ASP A 195 9.85 19.46 8.16
CA ASP A 195 10.91 20.10 8.93
C ASP A 195 10.38 21.05 10.02
N ASP A 196 9.36 21.86 9.67
CA ASP A 196 8.71 22.77 10.59
C ASP A 196 7.62 22.13 11.48
N ALA A 197 7.46 20.79 11.37
CA ALA A 197 6.46 20.01 12.06
C ALA A 197 5.02 20.54 11.88
N SER A 198 4.71 21.14 10.73
CA SER A 198 3.36 21.64 10.43
C SER A 198 2.44 20.56 9.91
N LYS A 199 2.98 19.45 9.37
CA LYS A 199 2.22 18.34 8.78
C LYS A 199 2.75 16.99 9.22
N LEU A 200 1.83 16.08 9.49
CA LEU A 200 2.08 14.68 9.71
C LEU A 200 1.48 13.87 8.57
N TYR A 201 2.26 13.01 7.98
CA TYR A 201 1.91 12.14 6.86
C TYR A 201 1.93 10.70 7.34
N LEU A 202 0.88 9.94 7.08
CA LEU A 202 0.76 8.57 7.54
C LEU A 202 0.24 7.67 6.43
N ALA A 203 0.87 6.52 6.25
CA ALA A 203 0.31 5.38 5.55
C ALA A 203 0.34 4.20 6.52
N ILE A 204 -0.78 3.55 6.74
CA ILE A 204 -0.89 2.39 7.61
C ILE A 204 -1.70 1.30 6.93
N ALA A 205 -1.07 0.18 6.65
CA ALA A 205 -1.72 -1.03 6.16
C ALA A 205 -1.94 -2.02 7.30
N ARG A 206 -2.99 -2.81 7.17
CA ARG A 206 -3.36 -3.80 8.18
C ARG A 206 -3.98 -5.03 7.54
N CYS A 207 -3.69 -6.21 8.08
CA CYS A 207 -4.48 -7.43 7.94
C CYS A 207 -4.10 -8.46 9.02
N SER A 208 -4.81 -9.59 9.10
CA SER A 208 -4.45 -10.67 10.03
C SER A 208 -3.05 -11.21 9.75
N ALA A 209 -2.39 -11.80 10.76
CA ALA A 209 -1.06 -12.36 10.61
C ALA A 209 -1.00 -13.42 9.49
N GLN A 210 -2.08 -14.20 9.31
CA GLN A 210 -2.17 -15.16 8.21
C GLN A 210 -2.24 -14.47 6.85
N CYS A 211 -3.05 -13.42 6.72
CA CYS A 211 -3.16 -12.60 5.51
C CYS A 211 -1.82 -11.92 5.19
N PHE A 212 -1.15 -11.34 6.19
CA PHE A 212 0.15 -10.70 6.03
C PHE A 212 1.20 -11.70 5.53
N GLN A 213 1.27 -12.90 6.11
CA GLN A 213 2.21 -13.93 5.65
C GLN A 213 2.00 -14.30 4.18
N GLN A 214 0.76 -14.31 3.70
CA GLN A 214 0.44 -14.67 2.31
C GLN A 214 0.65 -13.53 1.31
N ARG A 215 0.54 -12.27 1.77
CA ARG A 215 0.54 -11.07 0.92
C ARG A 215 1.58 -10.03 1.34
N GLN A 216 2.60 -10.44 2.11
CA GLN A 216 3.61 -9.55 2.68
C GLN A 216 4.22 -8.62 1.63
N GLN A 217 4.75 -9.19 0.55
CA GLN A 217 5.39 -8.40 -0.52
C GLN A 217 4.46 -7.37 -1.13
N GLU A 218 3.19 -7.72 -1.33
CA GLU A 218 2.19 -6.80 -1.88
C GLU A 218 1.91 -5.64 -0.92
N ILE A 219 1.78 -5.92 0.39
CA ILE A 219 1.53 -4.91 1.43
C ILE A 219 2.74 -3.98 1.54
N GLU A 220 3.94 -4.54 1.65
CA GLU A 220 5.20 -3.79 1.72
C GLU A 220 5.40 -2.92 0.47
N ASP A 221 5.11 -3.42 -0.74
CA ASP A 221 5.21 -2.65 -1.98
C ASP A 221 4.24 -1.46 -2.00
N VAL A 222 3.05 -1.62 -1.42
CA VAL A 222 2.07 -0.53 -1.28
C VAL A 222 2.56 0.50 -0.27
N VAL A 223 2.91 0.08 0.95
CA VAL A 223 3.36 0.98 2.02
C VAL A 223 4.63 1.72 1.61
N ASN A 224 5.64 1.02 1.09
CA ASN A 224 6.90 1.62 0.63
C ASN A 224 6.75 2.52 -0.60
N SER A 225 5.63 2.45 -1.31
CA SER A 225 5.33 3.37 -2.41
C SER A 225 4.85 4.75 -1.93
N PHE A 226 4.50 4.87 -0.64
CA PHE A 226 4.09 6.15 -0.07
C PHE A 226 5.28 7.09 0.01
N THR A 227 5.18 8.21 -0.68
CA THR A 227 6.25 9.20 -0.74
C THR A 227 5.70 10.61 -0.51
N VAL A 228 6.49 11.42 0.18
CA VAL A 228 6.24 12.84 0.42
C VAL A 228 7.36 13.62 -0.26
N ARG A 229 7.01 14.68 -0.97
CA ARG A 229 7.97 15.57 -1.62
C ARG A 229 7.74 16.99 -1.11
N GLU A 230 8.62 17.46 -0.25
CA GLU A 230 8.69 18.87 0.08
C GLU A 230 9.62 19.59 -0.92
N ASP A 231 9.30 20.83 -1.30
CA ASP A 231 10.26 21.65 -2.04
C ASP A 231 11.37 22.06 -1.08
N THR A 232 12.60 21.89 -1.52
CA THR A 232 13.72 22.60 -0.92
C THR A 232 13.52 24.07 -1.29
N PRO A 233 13.51 25.00 -0.33
CA PRO A 233 13.43 26.43 -0.60
C PRO A 233 14.57 26.93 -1.47
#